data_1b4d9364bbfc43b3afac8fa9e0dd5d87
#
_entry.id   1b4d9364bbfc43b3afac8fa9e0dd5d87
#
_cell.length_a   1.000
_cell.length_b   1.000
_cell.length_c   1.000
_cell.angle_alpha   90.00
_cell.angle_beta   90.00
_cell.angle_gamma   90.00
#
_symmetry.space_group_name_H-M   'P 1'
#
loop_
_entity.id
_entity.type
_entity.pdbx_description
1 polymer ?
#
loop_
_entity_poly.entity_id
_entity_poly.type
_entity_poly.pdbx_seq_one_letter_code
_entity_poly.pdbx_strand_id
1 'polypeptide(L)'
;MTDADIRLNILIFAQRGLLFAVPPSLRAMTCGWSGTTVNVRFVFDGPISEDDKESARIVGTEVVAGFPSPWTLTEEIVRLDYPGDLRSDALPLWVYARKETTTEGLPIY
;
A
#
# COMPACT_ATOMS: atom_id res chain seq x y z
N MET A 1 -7.12 11.65 18.04
CA MET A 1 -5.90 11.61 17.18
C MET A 1 -5.93 12.80 16.24
N THR A 2 -4.82 13.49 16.13
CA THR A 2 -4.67 14.53 15.10
C THR A 2 -4.36 13.86 13.74
N ASP A 3 -4.49 14.63 12.66
CA ASP A 3 -4.09 14.14 11.33
C ASP A 3 -2.62 13.73 11.28
N ALA A 4 -1.76 14.48 11.98
CA ALA A 4 -0.33 14.14 12.07
C ALA A 4 -0.12 12.79 12.77
N ASP A 5 -0.88 12.51 13.83
CA ASP A 5 -0.81 11.23 14.54
C ASP A 5 -1.27 10.07 13.65
N ILE A 6 -2.36 10.28 12.93
CA ILE A 6 -2.91 9.26 12.02
C ILE A 6 -1.90 8.94 10.93
N ARG A 7 -1.36 9.96 10.29
CA ARG A 7 -0.35 9.82 9.24
C ARG A 7 0.87 9.04 9.75
N LEU A 8 1.39 9.43 10.90
CA LEU A 8 2.57 8.79 11.48
C LEU A 8 2.30 7.31 11.80
N ASN A 9 1.14 7.01 12.38
CA ASN A 9 0.76 5.64 12.70
C ASN A 9 0.68 4.78 11.42
N ILE A 10 0.04 5.30 10.37
CA ILE A 10 -0.04 4.57 9.10
C ILE A 10 1.36 4.25 8.59
N LEU A 11 2.25 5.24 8.54
CA LEU A 11 3.60 5.05 7.99
C LEU A 11 4.41 4.05 8.80
N ILE A 12 4.35 4.12 10.12
CA ILE A 12 5.09 3.20 11.01
C ILE A 12 4.56 1.78 10.88
N PHE A 13 3.25 1.58 10.97
CA PHE A 13 2.67 0.24 10.95
C PHE A 13 2.71 -0.38 9.55
N ALA A 14 2.60 0.42 8.50
CA ALA A 14 2.80 -0.07 7.13
C ALA A 14 4.24 -0.57 6.93
N GLN A 15 5.23 0.19 7.40
CA GLN A 15 6.62 -0.23 7.30
C GLN A 15 6.85 -1.55 8.04
N ARG A 16 6.30 -1.69 9.24
CA ARG A 16 6.42 -2.92 10.02
C ARG A 16 5.77 -4.10 9.32
N GLY A 17 4.58 -3.89 8.77
CA GLY A 17 3.86 -4.94 8.05
C GLY A 17 4.56 -5.39 6.77
N LEU A 18 5.26 -4.47 6.09
CA LEU A 18 5.97 -4.76 4.85
C LEU A 18 7.27 -5.52 5.04
N LEU A 19 7.83 -5.56 6.25
CA LEU A 19 9.06 -6.30 6.50
C LEU A 19 8.87 -7.77 6.15
N PHE A 20 9.74 -8.27 5.27
CA PHE A 20 9.73 -9.65 4.78
C PHE A 20 8.48 -10.05 3.99
N ALA A 21 7.64 -9.09 3.59
CA ALA A 21 6.36 -9.38 2.95
C ALA A 21 6.24 -8.83 1.53
N VAL A 22 7.30 -8.24 0.97
CA VAL A 22 7.24 -7.58 -0.34
C VAL A 22 7.68 -8.55 -1.43
N PRO A 23 6.76 -9.04 -2.30
CA PRO A 23 7.16 -9.85 -3.43
C PRO A 23 7.65 -8.98 -4.59
N PRO A 24 8.43 -9.54 -5.53
CA PRO A 24 8.92 -8.77 -6.68
C PRO A 24 7.81 -8.18 -7.55
N SER A 25 6.62 -8.78 -7.53
CA SER A 25 5.47 -8.32 -8.31
C SER A 25 4.75 -7.11 -7.72
N LEU A 26 5.02 -6.74 -6.46
CA LEU A 26 4.39 -5.57 -5.87
C LEU A 26 5.00 -4.29 -6.44
N ARG A 27 4.19 -3.50 -7.15
CA ARG A 27 4.63 -2.23 -7.73
C ARG A 27 4.58 -1.11 -6.73
N ALA A 28 3.51 -1.05 -5.92
CA ALA A 28 3.32 0.04 -4.96
C ALA A 28 2.30 -0.34 -3.90
N MET A 29 2.45 0.28 -2.72
CA MET A 29 1.43 0.32 -1.68
C MET A 29 1.23 1.76 -1.28
N THR A 30 -0.03 2.23 -1.36
CA THR A 30 -0.41 3.56 -0.90
C THR A 30 -1.49 3.45 0.15
N CYS A 31 -1.57 4.46 1.01
CA CYS A 31 -2.51 4.49 2.12
C CYS A 31 -3.17 5.86 2.23
N GLY A 32 -4.29 5.88 2.93
CA GLY A 32 -4.98 7.09 3.29
C GLY A 32 -5.98 6.79 4.37
N TRP A 33 -6.83 7.75 4.70
CA TRP A 33 -7.91 7.53 5.65
C TRP A 33 -9.06 8.48 5.37
N SER A 34 -10.25 8.08 5.82
CA SER A 34 -11.42 8.93 5.86
C SER A 34 -12.24 8.58 7.10
N GLY A 35 -12.58 9.60 7.92
CA GLY A 35 -13.21 9.35 9.20
C GLY A 35 -12.33 8.46 10.08
N THR A 36 -12.87 7.31 10.49
CA THR A 36 -12.14 6.30 11.27
C THR A 36 -11.87 5.03 10.45
N THR A 37 -11.71 5.18 9.14
CA THR A 37 -11.37 4.08 8.24
C THR A 37 -10.00 4.33 7.63
N VAL A 38 -9.07 3.38 7.80
CA VAL A 38 -7.80 3.37 7.10
C VAL A 38 -8.00 2.69 5.76
N ASN A 39 -7.52 3.32 4.69
CA ASN A 39 -7.58 2.77 3.34
C ASN A 39 -6.17 2.35 2.91
N VAL A 40 -6.03 1.14 2.37
CA VAL A 40 -4.76 0.65 1.82
C VAL A 40 -5.00 0.15 0.41
N ARG A 41 -4.04 0.41 -0.48
CA ARG A 41 -4.11 -0.02 -1.87
C ARG A 41 -2.79 -0.66 -2.27
N PHE A 42 -2.88 -1.91 -2.75
CA PHE A 42 -1.73 -2.67 -3.24
C PHE A 42 -1.86 -2.84 -4.75
N VAL A 43 -0.82 -2.47 -5.48
CA VAL A 43 -0.79 -2.59 -6.95
C VAL A 43 0.27 -3.60 -7.36
N PHE A 44 -0.15 -4.61 -8.10
CA PHE A 44 0.70 -5.70 -8.56
C PHE A 44 0.90 -5.68 -10.07
N ASP A 45 2.03 -6.20 -10.50
CA ASP A 45 2.39 -6.40 -11.90
C ASP A 45 2.21 -7.89 -12.22
N GLY A 46 1.36 -8.19 -13.21
CA GLY A 46 1.05 -9.55 -13.59
C GLY A 46 -0.01 -10.23 -12.72
N PRO A 47 -0.23 -11.52 -12.92
CA PRO A 47 -1.19 -12.27 -12.11
C PRO A 47 -0.80 -12.25 -10.64
N ILE A 48 -1.80 -12.14 -9.77
CA ILE A 48 -1.60 -12.07 -8.32
C ILE A 48 -1.88 -13.45 -7.73
N SER A 49 -0.86 -14.09 -7.15
CA SER A 49 -1.04 -15.39 -6.50
C SER A 49 -1.86 -15.27 -5.24
N GLU A 50 -2.45 -16.38 -4.78
CA GLU A 50 -3.17 -16.40 -3.50
C GLU A 50 -2.24 -16.09 -2.34
N ASP A 51 -0.97 -16.52 -2.39
CA ASP A 51 0.02 -16.21 -1.39
C ASP A 51 0.29 -14.71 -1.31
N ASP A 52 0.39 -14.03 -2.47
CA ASP A 52 0.63 -12.59 -2.50
C ASP A 52 -0.59 -11.81 -2.00
N LYS A 53 -1.80 -12.28 -2.34
CA LYS A 53 -3.03 -11.68 -1.79
C LYS A 53 -3.08 -11.81 -0.28
N GLU A 54 -2.74 -12.98 0.25
CA GLU A 54 -2.75 -13.22 1.69
C GLU A 54 -1.70 -12.35 2.39
N SER A 55 -0.50 -12.24 1.83
CA SER A 55 0.54 -11.34 2.36
C SER A 55 0.05 -9.90 2.40
N ALA A 56 -0.62 -9.43 1.34
CA ALA A 56 -1.18 -8.07 1.31
C ALA A 56 -2.22 -7.87 2.40
N ARG A 57 -3.13 -8.86 2.60
CA ARG A 57 -4.13 -8.79 3.67
C ARG A 57 -3.50 -8.72 5.04
N ILE A 58 -2.44 -9.48 5.27
CA ILE A 58 -1.71 -9.45 6.54
C ILE A 58 -1.08 -8.08 6.76
N VAL A 59 -0.48 -7.48 5.73
CA VAL A 59 0.07 -6.13 5.82
C VAL A 59 -1.02 -5.12 6.18
N GLY A 60 -2.16 -5.18 5.51
CA GLY A 60 -3.29 -4.29 5.81
C GLY A 60 -3.78 -4.41 7.25
N THR A 61 -3.89 -5.65 7.74
CA THR A 61 -4.28 -5.93 9.11
C THR A 61 -3.27 -5.34 10.10
N GLU A 62 -1.98 -5.44 9.79
CA GLU A 62 -0.93 -4.86 10.63
C GLU A 62 -1.07 -3.33 10.70
N VAL A 63 -1.43 -2.69 9.59
CA VAL A 63 -1.63 -1.23 9.57
C VAL A 63 -2.76 -0.84 10.52
N VAL A 64 -3.94 -1.46 10.40
CA VAL A 64 -5.09 -1.08 11.23
C VAL A 64 -4.90 -1.47 12.69
N ALA A 65 -4.05 -2.45 12.99
CA ALA A 65 -3.72 -2.83 14.35
C ALA A 65 -3.07 -1.69 15.16
N GLY A 66 -2.51 -0.69 14.48
CA GLY A 66 -1.97 0.50 15.11
C GLY A 66 -3.02 1.51 15.56
N PHE A 67 -4.30 1.21 15.38
CA PHE A 67 -5.40 2.15 15.68
C PHE A 67 -6.36 1.54 16.70
N PRO A 68 -6.92 2.39 17.59
CA PRO A 68 -7.91 1.91 18.56
C PRO A 68 -9.28 1.68 17.90
N SER A 69 -10.14 0.94 18.60
CA SER A 69 -11.53 0.87 18.21
C SER A 69 -12.14 2.29 18.23
N PRO A 70 -13.01 2.68 17.29
CA PRO A 70 -13.70 1.87 16.30
C PRO A 70 -13.07 1.89 14.89
N TRP A 71 -11.77 2.15 14.78
CA TRP A 71 -11.12 2.20 13.48
C TRP A 71 -11.27 0.89 12.72
N THR A 72 -11.51 1.01 11.41
CA THR A 72 -11.67 -0.12 10.50
C THR A 72 -10.71 0.02 9.32
N LEU A 73 -10.64 -1.06 8.51
CA LEU A 73 -9.77 -1.15 7.35
C LEU A 73 -10.59 -1.34 6.09
N THR A 74 -10.24 -0.61 5.04
CA THR A 74 -10.66 -0.89 3.67
C THR A 74 -9.41 -1.19 2.85
N GLU A 75 -9.38 -2.33 2.16
CA GLU A 75 -8.22 -2.70 1.35
C GLU A 75 -8.61 -2.96 -0.09
N GLU A 76 -7.70 -2.60 -0.99
CA GLU A 76 -7.84 -2.81 -2.42
C GLU A 76 -6.58 -3.49 -2.92
N ILE A 77 -6.74 -4.62 -3.58
CA ILE A 77 -5.64 -5.39 -4.18
C ILE A 77 -5.93 -5.46 -5.67
N VAL A 78 -5.12 -4.76 -6.47
CA VAL A 78 -5.38 -4.60 -7.90
C VAL A 78 -4.19 -5.00 -8.74
N ARG A 79 -4.47 -5.46 -9.94
CA ARG A 79 -3.46 -5.70 -10.97
C ARG A 79 -3.44 -4.50 -11.90
N LEU A 80 -2.27 -3.90 -12.03
CA LEU A 80 -2.01 -2.84 -13.00
C LEU A 80 -0.59 -3.05 -13.52
N ASP A 81 -0.49 -3.73 -14.65
CA ASP A 81 0.79 -4.14 -15.19
C ASP A 81 1.65 -2.93 -15.59
N TYR A 82 2.96 -3.05 -15.35
CA TYR A 82 3.92 -2.10 -15.85
C TYR A 82 3.80 -1.99 -17.38
N PRO A 83 3.81 -0.79 -17.98
CA PRO A 83 4.08 0.52 -17.37
C PRO A 83 2.82 1.35 -17.04
N GLY A 84 1.72 0.72 -16.68
CA GLY A 84 0.49 1.42 -16.30
C GLY A 84 0.74 2.50 -15.23
N ASP A 85 -0.07 3.56 -15.26
CA ASP A 85 0.12 4.73 -14.41
C ASP A 85 -0.25 4.44 -12.95
N LEU A 86 0.77 4.40 -12.07
CA LEU A 86 0.57 4.18 -10.65
C LEU A 86 -0.08 5.35 -9.93
N ARG A 87 0.03 6.55 -10.49
CA ARG A 87 -0.38 7.78 -9.78
C ARG A 87 -1.85 8.10 -9.88
N SER A 88 -2.51 7.68 -10.97
CA SER A 88 -3.89 8.13 -11.24
C SER A 88 -4.88 7.73 -10.15
N ASP A 89 -4.70 6.56 -9.53
CA ASP A 89 -5.58 6.07 -8.48
C ASP A 89 -4.86 5.89 -7.13
N ALA A 90 -3.65 6.43 -7.00
CA ALA A 90 -2.88 6.32 -5.77
C ALA A 90 -3.55 7.07 -4.63
N LEU A 91 -3.49 6.48 -3.43
CA LEU A 91 -3.88 7.15 -2.20
C LEU A 91 -2.77 8.13 -1.79
N PRO A 92 -3.07 9.09 -0.91
CA PRO A 92 -2.14 10.20 -0.64
C PRO A 92 -0.79 9.82 -0.06
N LEU A 93 -0.72 8.71 0.72
CA LEU A 93 0.51 8.34 1.41
C LEU A 93 1.17 7.16 0.70
N TRP A 94 2.34 7.39 0.13
CA TRP A 94 3.15 6.34 -0.49
C TRP A 94 4.01 5.69 0.58
N VAL A 95 3.80 4.40 0.82
CA VAL A 95 4.58 3.66 1.82
C VAL A 95 5.57 2.68 1.18
N TYR A 96 5.33 2.31 -0.07
CA TYR A 96 6.25 1.49 -0.85
C TYR A 96 6.05 1.76 -2.33
N ALA A 97 7.14 1.82 -3.07
CA ALA A 97 7.12 1.83 -4.52
C ALA A 97 8.36 1.10 -5.04
N ARG A 98 8.12 0.15 -5.95
CA ARG A 98 9.18 -0.60 -6.62
C ARG A 98 9.95 0.34 -7.54
N LYS A 99 11.26 0.14 -7.67
CA LYS A 99 12.04 0.90 -8.64
C LYS A 99 11.58 0.55 -10.05
N GLU A 100 11.06 1.54 -10.77
CA GLU A 100 10.61 1.41 -12.16
C GLU A 100 11.13 2.59 -12.96
N THR A 101 11.39 2.36 -14.26
CA THR A 101 11.90 3.40 -15.13
C THR A 101 11.08 3.49 -16.41
N THR A 102 11.09 4.66 -17.05
CA THR A 102 10.56 4.83 -18.40
C THR A 102 11.49 4.13 -19.41
N THR A 103 11.04 4.09 -20.67
CA THR A 103 11.87 3.54 -21.75
C THR A 103 13.19 4.31 -21.93
N GLU A 104 13.26 5.56 -21.50
CA GLU A 104 14.47 6.39 -21.52
C GLU A 104 15.37 6.18 -20.29
N GLY A 105 15.00 5.26 -19.37
CA GLY A 105 15.75 5.00 -18.15
C GLY A 105 15.49 5.98 -17.02
N LEU A 106 14.51 6.85 -17.14
CA LEU A 106 14.13 7.80 -16.10
C LEU A 106 13.11 7.18 -15.15
N PRO A 107 13.11 7.55 -13.85
CA PRO A 107 12.09 7.09 -12.93
C PRO A 107 10.69 7.48 -13.38
N ILE A 108 9.72 6.58 -13.19
CA ILE A 108 8.34 6.84 -13.57
C ILE A 108 7.68 7.86 -12.65
N TYR A 109 8.12 7.94 -11.41
CA TYR A 109 7.58 8.85 -10.41
C TYR A 109 8.65 9.45 -9.49
#